data_fe36b76985266981084e3edc6728c5c2
#
_entry.id   fe36b76985266981084e3edc6728c5c2
#
_cell.length_a   1.000
_cell.length_b   1.000
_cell.length_c   1.000
_cell.angle_alpha   90.00
_cell.angle_beta   90.00
_cell.angle_gamma   90.00
#
_symmetry.space_group_name_H-M   'P 1'
#
loop_
_entity.id
_entity.type
_entity.pdbx_description
1 polymer ?
#
loop_
_entity_poly.entity_id
_entity_poly.type
_entity_poly.pdbx_seq_one_letter_code
_entity_poly.pdbx_strand_id
1 'polypeptide(L)'
;AGEKGAVGTIIYSDPADDGYGGGDTYPEGPYKHESGVQRGSVMDMPTYPGDPLTPFIGATSEAQRLALEDAPTITEIPVLPISYRDALPLLQAMGGEVVPREWRGGLPITYHLGPGPARVRLKLEFNWDMVPAYNVIARLAGSEYPDEWVIRGNHHDGWNHGAADPISGLVAL
;
A
#
# COMPACT_ATOMS: atom_id res chain seq x y z
N ALA A 1 5.06 -13.80 1.81
CA ALA A 1 4.39 -14.61 2.85
C ALA A 1 3.83 -15.90 2.24
N GLY A 2 3.04 -15.83 1.16
CA GLY A 2 2.46 -17.01 0.47
C GLY A 2 3.49 -18.06 0.09
N GLU A 3 4.60 -17.69 -0.52
CA GLU A 3 5.71 -18.61 -0.86
C GLU A 3 6.30 -19.39 0.34
N LYS A 4 6.10 -18.87 1.54
CA LYS A 4 6.49 -19.50 2.80
C LYS A 4 5.35 -20.27 3.47
N GLY A 5 4.24 -20.47 2.76
CA GLY A 5 3.10 -21.26 3.22
C GLY A 5 2.11 -20.48 4.09
N ALA A 6 2.17 -19.17 4.15
CA ALA A 6 1.15 -18.37 4.82
C ALA A 6 -0.18 -18.44 4.06
N VAL A 7 -1.29 -18.55 4.79
CA VAL A 7 -2.65 -18.62 4.24
C VAL A 7 -3.33 -17.25 4.18
N GLY A 8 -2.69 -16.23 4.69
CA GLY A 8 -3.13 -14.84 4.69
C GLY A 8 -2.09 -13.94 5.35
N THR A 9 -2.20 -12.63 5.12
CA THR A 9 -1.28 -11.63 5.69
C THR A 9 -2.06 -10.45 6.23
N ILE A 10 -1.71 -10.01 7.43
CA ILE A 10 -2.19 -8.75 8.00
C ILE A 10 -1.00 -7.81 8.08
N ILE A 11 -1.17 -6.58 7.58
CA ILE A 11 -0.13 -5.55 7.55
C ILE A 11 -0.58 -4.38 8.41
N TYR A 12 0.31 -3.81 9.19
CA TYR A 12 0.08 -2.57 9.91
C TYR A 12 1.30 -1.65 9.84
N SER A 13 1.09 -0.33 9.98
CA SER A 13 2.19 0.61 10.19
C SER A 13 2.49 0.65 11.68
N ASP A 14 3.73 0.36 12.07
CA ASP A 14 4.11 0.43 13.48
C ASP A 14 4.18 1.90 13.94
N PRO A 15 3.71 2.23 15.15
CA PRO A 15 3.71 3.62 15.63
C PRO A 15 5.12 4.20 15.87
N ALA A 16 6.17 3.38 15.90
CA ALA A 16 7.55 3.90 15.92
C ALA A 16 7.94 4.52 14.58
N ASP A 17 7.40 3.97 13.46
CA ASP A 17 7.72 4.43 12.11
C ASP A 17 6.77 5.55 11.65
N ASP A 18 5.46 5.37 11.87
CA ASP A 18 4.42 6.31 11.44
C ASP A 18 3.29 6.36 12.47
N GLY A 19 3.56 7.00 13.57
CA GLY A 19 2.66 7.19 14.70
C GLY A 19 3.30 8.03 15.81
N TYR A 20 2.84 7.87 17.02
CA TYR A 20 3.30 8.67 18.18
C TYR A 20 4.81 8.54 18.47
N GLY A 21 5.49 7.54 17.96
CA GLY A 21 6.95 7.42 18.09
C GLY A 21 7.72 8.42 17.23
N GLY A 22 7.11 8.92 16.15
CA GLY A 22 7.69 9.95 15.29
C GLY A 22 7.38 11.39 15.73
N GLY A 23 6.31 11.58 16.49
CA GLY A 23 5.85 12.91 16.94
C GLY A 23 4.33 12.97 17.08
N ASP A 24 3.80 14.19 16.99
CA ASP A 24 2.36 14.42 17.13
C ASP A 24 1.58 13.73 16.01
N THR A 25 0.51 13.02 16.40
CA THR A 25 -0.37 12.34 15.48
C THR A 25 -1.52 13.24 15.05
N TYR A 26 -2.14 12.89 13.93
CA TYR A 26 -3.34 13.59 13.45
C TYR A 26 -4.45 13.61 14.55
N PRO A 27 -5.14 14.75 14.78
CA PRO A 27 -5.10 15.98 13.97
C PRO A 27 -4.02 17.01 14.35
N GLU A 28 -3.29 16.85 15.44
CA GLU A 28 -2.32 17.81 15.97
C GLU A 28 -1.03 17.82 15.13
N GLY A 29 -0.67 16.69 14.51
CA GLY A 29 0.54 16.52 13.73
C GLY A 29 0.37 15.61 12.50
N PRO A 30 1.46 15.37 11.78
CA PRO A 30 1.40 14.68 10.49
C PRO A 30 1.38 13.15 10.61
N TYR A 31 1.70 12.60 11.78
CA TYR A 31 1.81 11.15 11.94
C TYR A 31 0.46 10.47 12.09
N LYS A 32 0.44 9.18 11.80
CA LYS A 32 -0.77 8.38 11.78
C LYS A 32 -1.39 8.23 13.16
N HIS A 33 -2.68 8.54 13.26
CA HIS A 33 -3.48 8.26 14.46
C HIS A 33 -3.61 6.75 14.68
N GLU A 34 -3.87 6.33 15.91
CA GLU A 34 -3.97 4.91 16.29
C GLU A 34 -4.96 4.09 15.46
N SER A 35 -6.02 4.72 14.96
CA SER A 35 -7.01 4.10 14.07
C SER A 35 -6.70 4.26 12.59
N GLY A 36 -5.59 4.93 12.26
CA GLY A 36 -5.18 5.16 10.87
C GLY A 36 -4.71 3.86 10.20
N VAL A 37 -5.17 3.64 8.98
CA VAL A 37 -4.80 2.48 8.16
C VAL A 37 -4.15 2.96 6.89
N GLN A 38 -2.98 2.44 6.57
CA GLN A 38 -2.41 2.65 5.24
C GLN A 38 -3.14 1.73 4.26
N ARG A 39 -3.90 2.35 3.36
CA ARG A 39 -4.69 1.65 2.35
C ARG A 39 -3.95 1.68 1.03
N GLY A 40 -4.28 0.72 0.20
CA GLY A 40 -3.76 0.59 -1.14
C GLY A 40 -3.91 -0.84 -1.61
N SER A 41 -3.78 -1.05 -2.91
CA SER A 41 -3.74 -2.39 -3.47
C SER A 41 -2.43 -3.06 -3.11
N VAL A 42 -2.50 -4.32 -2.67
CA VAL A 42 -1.31 -5.13 -2.42
C VAL A 42 -1.08 -6.00 -3.65
N MET A 43 0.04 -5.77 -4.30
CA MET A 43 0.44 -6.50 -5.50
C MET A 43 1.96 -6.57 -5.60
N ASP A 44 2.47 -7.46 -6.43
CA ASP A 44 3.92 -7.60 -6.68
C ASP A 44 4.39 -6.57 -7.74
N MET A 45 4.50 -5.32 -7.34
CA MET A 45 4.97 -4.25 -8.22
C MET A 45 6.41 -4.42 -8.75
N PRO A 46 7.35 -5.08 -8.05
CA PRO A 46 8.65 -5.39 -8.64
C PRO A 46 8.60 -6.31 -9.86
N THR A 47 7.60 -7.16 -9.98
CA THR A 47 7.41 -7.99 -11.18
C THR A 47 7.03 -7.12 -12.38
N TYR A 48 6.02 -6.27 -12.26
CA TYR A 48 5.76 -5.10 -13.09
C TYR A 48 4.77 -4.15 -12.42
N PRO A 49 4.89 -2.84 -12.63
CA PRO A 49 3.96 -1.84 -12.10
C PRO A 49 2.73 -1.67 -13.01
N GLY A 50 1.71 -0.98 -12.48
CA GLY A 50 0.53 -0.59 -13.22
C GLY A 50 -0.60 -1.60 -13.16
N ASP A 51 -1.45 -1.63 -14.17
CA ASP A 51 -2.60 -2.52 -14.22
C ASP A 51 -2.16 -4.00 -14.30
N PRO A 52 -2.58 -4.85 -13.34
CA PRO A 52 -2.14 -6.24 -13.27
C PRO A 52 -2.59 -7.10 -14.47
N LEU A 53 -3.64 -6.69 -15.18
CA LEU A 53 -4.18 -7.44 -16.30
C LEU A 53 -3.61 -7.02 -17.66
N THR A 54 -2.85 -5.93 -17.72
CA THR A 54 -2.23 -5.43 -18.95
C THR A 54 -0.73 -5.18 -18.78
N PRO A 55 0.08 -6.24 -18.49
CA PRO A 55 1.51 -6.08 -18.24
C PRO A 55 2.21 -5.44 -19.43
N PHE A 56 3.01 -4.40 -19.13
CA PHE A 56 3.86 -3.66 -20.09
C PHE A 56 3.13 -2.93 -21.23
N ILE A 57 1.80 -2.90 -21.23
CA ILE A 57 1.01 -2.14 -22.21
C ILE A 57 0.03 -1.20 -21.50
N GLY A 58 -0.45 -0.17 -22.20
CA GLY A 58 -1.49 0.73 -21.66
C GLY A 58 -2.82 0.00 -21.48
N ALA A 59 -3.48 0.22 -20.34
CA ALA A 59 -4.78 -0.36 -20.03
C ALA A 59 -5.93 0.38 -20.76
N THR A 60 -5.84 0.52 -22.07
CA THR A 60 -6.88 1.14 -22.91
C THR A 60 -8.10 0.23 -23.06
N SER A 61 -9.19 0.75 -23.59
CA SER A 61 -10.40 -0.03 -23.88
C SER A 61 -10.13 -1.24 -24.78
N GLU A 62 -9.19 -1.09 -25.72
CA GLU A 62 -8.84 -2.09 -26.74
C GLU A 62 -7.75 -3.07 -26.28
N ALA A 63 -7.16 -2.85 -25.11
CA ALA A 63 -6.08 -3.70 -24.61
C ALA A 63 -6.58 -5.12 -24.34
N GLN A 64 -5.81 -6.10 -24.80
CA GLN A 64 -6.02 -7.48 -24.39
C GLN A 64 -5.60 -7.63 -22.92
N ARG A 65 -6.50 -8.17 -22.13
CA ARG A 65 -6.28 -8.40 -20.70
C ARG A 65 -6.05 -9.86 -20.39
N LEU A 66 -5.17 -10.10 -19.44
CA LEU A 66 -5.03 -11.42 -18.85
C LEU A 66 -6.33 -11.79 -18.09
N ALA A 67 -6.59 -13.07 -17.95
CA ALA A 67 -7.54 -13.53 -16.96
C ALA A 67 -7.00 -13.24 -15.56
N LEU A 68 -7.88 -13.06 -14.57
CA LEU A 68 -7.49 -12.68 -13.21
C LEU A 68 -6.55 -13.72 -12.58
N GLU A 69 -6.80 -14.98 -12.85
CA GLU A 69 -6.00 -16.12 -12.39
C GLU A 69 -4.61 -16.22 -13.02
N ASP A 70 -4.41 -15.54 -14.17
CA ASP A 70 -3.14 -15.52 -14.89
C ASP A 70 -2.31 -14.27 -14.57
N ALA A 71 -2.81 -13.37 -13.73
CA ALA A 71 -2.13 -12.12 -13.39
C ALA A 71 -1.05 -12.33 -12.32
N PRO A 72 0.25 -12.35 -12.67
CA PRO A 72 1.33 -12.76 -11.77
C PRO A 72 1.61 -11.76 -10.64
N THR A 73 1.09 -10.53 -10.73
CA THR A 73 1.30 -9.50 -9.70
C THR A 73 0.19 -9.44 -8.67
N ILE A 74 -0.91 -10.14 -8.88
CA ILE A 74 -1.99 -10.26 -7.89
C ILE A 74 -1.58 -11.32 -6.86
N THR A 75 -1.75 -10.98 -5.59
CA THR A 75 -1.39 -11.89 -4.49
C THR A 75 -2.33 -13.09 -4.43
N GLU A 76 -1.76 -14.29 -4.26
CA GLU A 76 -2.53 -15.56 -4.17
C GLU A 76 -3.18 -15.77 -2.80
N ILE A 77 -2.77 -15.00 -1.79
CA ILE A 77 -3.32 -15.08 -0.43
C ILE A 77 -3.99 -13.76 -0.05
N PRO A 78 -5.03 -13.79 0.81
CA PRO A 78 -5.66 -12.57 1.27
C PRO A 78 -4.69 -11.72 2.08
N VAL A 79 -4.69 -10.41 1.82
CA VAL A 79 -3.87 -9.42 2.53
C VAL A 79 -4.77 -8.28 3.00
N LEU A 80 -4.67 -7.91 4.28
CA LEU A 80 -5.47 -6.84 4.88
C LEU A 80 -4.58 -5.87 5.65
N PRO A 81 -4.49 -4.60 5.23
CA PRO A 81 -3.95 -3.53 6.07
C PRO A 81 -4.92 -3.20 7.22
N ILE A 82 -4.38 -3.05 8.43
CA ILE A 82 -5.12 -2.65 9.62
C ILE A 82 -4.40 -1.53 10.37
N SER A 83 -5.08 -0.90 11.32
CA SER A 83 -4.47 0.09 12.20
C SER A 83 -3.55 -0.57 13.25
N TYR A 84 -2.61 0.21 13.82
CA TYR A 84 -1.81 -0.31 14.93
C TYR A 84 -2.63 -0.54 16.20
N ARG A 85 -3.75 0.16 16.38
CA ARG A 85 -4.71 -0.14 17.43
C ARG A 85 -5.31 -1.53 17.28
N ASP A 86 -5.70 -1.90 16.06
CA ASP A 86 -6.30 -3.21 15.78
C ASP A 86 -5.25 -4.33 15.74
N ALA A 87 -4.00 -4.00 15.42
CA ALA A 87 -2.87 -4.95 15.48
C ALA A 87 -2.48 -5.29 16.93
N LEU A 88 -2.64 -4.34 17.86
CA LEU A 88 -2.21 -4.50 19.25
C LEU A 88 -2.72 -5.80 19.91
N PRO A 89 -4.02 -6.12 19.94
CA PRO A 89 -4.50 -7.35 20.57
C PRO A 89 -3.99 -8.62 19.87
N LEU A 90 -3.74 -8.59 18.58
CA LEU A 90 -3.19 -9.72 17.84
C LEU A 90 -1.73 -9.96 18.25
N LEU A 91 -0.94 -8.90 18.32
CA LEU A 91 0.47 -8.97 18.73
C LEU A 91 0.63 -9.34 20.21
N GLN A 92 -0.26 -8.87 21.09
CA GLN A 92 -0.29 -9.28 22.50
C GLN A 92 -0.60 -10.78 22.67
N ALA A 93 -1.34 -11.37 21.77
CA ALA A 93 -1.67 -12.80 21.80
C ALA A 93 -0.60 -13.69 21.16
N MET A 94 0.46 -13.13 20.62
CA MET A 94 1.62 -13.90 20.12
C MET A 94 2.44 -14.45 21.27
N GLY A 95 3.12 -15.55 21.03
CA GLY A 95 3.96 -16.23 22.01
C GLY A 95 5.35 -16.59 21.44
N GLY A 96 6.01 -17.54 22.05
CA GLY A 96 7.35 -17.97 21.65
C GLY A 96 8.45 -17.02 22.12
N GLU A 97 9.57 -16.99 21.39
CA GLU A 97 10.73 -16.17 21.75
C GLU A 97 10.42 -14.68 21.64
N VAL A 98 11.02 -13.91 22.54
CA VAL A 98 11.00 -12.44 22.47
C VAL A 98 11.85 -12.01 21.28
N VAL A 99 11.33 -11.09 20.46
CA VAL A 99 12.06 -10.60 19.29
C VAL A 99 13.35 -9.87 19.71
N PRO A 100 14.40 -9.91 18.88
CA PRO A 100 15.60 -9.09 19.05
C PRO A 100 15.23 -7.60 19.17
N ARG A 101 16.06 -6.84 19.87
CA ARG A 101 15.79 -5.42 20.14
C ARG A 101 15.54 -4.62 18.85
N GLU A 102 16.27 -4.94 17.80
CA GLU A 102 16.25 -4.27 16.51
C GLU A 102 14.94 -4.49 15.73
N TRP A 103 14.15 -5.48 16.14
CA TRP A 103 12.86 -5.83 15.51
C TRP A 103 11.65 -5.36 16.32
N ARG A 104 11.89 -4.69 17.45
CA ARG A 104 10.79 -4.20 18.28
C ARG A 104 10.23 -2.93 17.72
N GLY A 105 8.91 -2.85 17.67
CA GLY A 105 8.19 -1.65 17.34
C GLY A 105 7.89 -0.76 18.52
N GLY A 106 7.04 0.24 18.30
CA GLY A 106 6.67 1.27 19.28
C GLY A 106 5.44 0.95 20.14
N LEU A 107 4.78 -0.18 19.95
CA LEU A 107 3.64 -0.55 20.79
C LEU A 107 4.09 -0.90 22.20
N PRO A 108 3.28 -0.59 23.24
CA PRO A 108 3.63 -0.84 24.65
C PRO A 108 3.43 -2.32 25.03
N ILE A 109 4.11 -3.22 24.33
CA ILE A 109 4.03 -4.67 24.51
C ILE A 109 5.42 -5.32 24.48
N THR A 110 5.48 -6.57 24.89
CA THR A 110 6.60 -7.43 24.55
C THR A 110 6.31 -8.10 23.20
N TYR A 111 7.18 -7.87 22.23
CA TYR A 111 7.04 -8.49 20.90
C TYR A 111 7.59 -9.91 20.90
N HIS A 112 6.87 -10.82 20.29
CA HIS A 112 7.21 -12.24 20.18
C HIS A 112 7.25 -12.71 18.72
N LEU A 113 8.08 -13.70 18.42
CA LEU A 113 8.25 -14.26 17.06
C LEU A 113 7.28 -15.39 16.74
N GLY A 114 6.84 -16.09 17.76
CA GLY A 114 6.18 -17.35 17.57
C GLY A 114 4.67 -17.25 17.43
N PRO A 115 4.05 -18.37 17.07
CA PRO A 115 2.61 -18.46 17.09
C PRO A 115 2.11 -18.32 18.53
N GLY A 116 0.97 -17.62 18.68
CA GLY A 116 0.21 -17.58 19.91
C GLY A 116 -1.06 -18.44 19.81
N PRO A 117 -1.89 -18.42 20.84
CA PRO A 117 -3.16 -19.13 20.86
C PRO A 117 -4.24 -18.41 20.02
N ALA A 118 -4.01 -17.18 19.59
CA ALA A 118 -4.98 -16.41 18.84
C ALA A 118 -5.27 -17.02 17.48
N ARG A 119 -6.54 -16.99 17.12
CA ARG A 119 -7.01 -17.35 15.78
C ARG A 119 -7.69 -16.14 15.15
N VAL A 120 -7.38 -15.90 13.90
CA VAL A 120 -7.96 -14.81 13.11
C VAL A 120 -8.82 -15.41 12.01
N ARG A 121 -9.99 -14.84 11.81
CA ARG A 121 -10.80 -15.10 10.63
C ARG A 121 -10.70 -13.88 9.71
N LEU A 122 -10.05 -14.06 8.57
CA LEU A 122 -9.93 -13.05 7.53
C LEU A 122 -10.98 -13.34 6.45
N LYS A 123 -11.86 -12.36 6.20
CA LYS A 123 -12.84 -12.40 5.11
C LYS A 123 -12.66 -11.12 4.30
N LEU A 124 -12.35 -11.26 3.03
CA LEU A 124 -12.22 -10.15 2.07
C LEU A 124 -13.26 -10.33 0.97
N GLU A 125 -13.79 -9.22 0.52
CA GLU A 125 -14.66 -9.14 -0.65
C GLU A 125 -14.12 -8.05 -1.57
N PHE A 126 -13.94 -8.37 -2.85
CA PHE A 126 -13.41 -7.46 -3.84
C PHE A 126 -14.43 -7.19 -4.92
N ASN A 127 -14.51 -5.94 -5.34
CA ASN A 127 -15.15 -5.59 -6.59
C ASN A 127 -14.07 -5.57 -7.69
N TRP A 128 -14.21 -6.45 -8.67
CA TRP A 128 -13.32 -6.58 -9.82
C TRP A 128 -13.84 -5.90 -11.08
N ASP A 129 -14.89 -5.09 -10.94
CA ASP A 129 -15.43 -4.34 -12.08
C ASP A 129 -14.38 -3.38 -12.64
N MET A 130 -14.32 -3.32 -13.96
CA MET A 130 -13.47 -2.37 -14.65
C MET A 130 -14.07 -0.96 -14.52
N VAL A 131 -13.25 -0.02 -14.08
CA VAL A 131 -13.62 1.40 -13.99
C VAL A 131 -12.65 2.26 -14.79
N PRO A 132 -13.11 3.35 -15.41
CA PRO A 132 -12.21 4.25 -16.13
C PRO A 132 -11.30 5.00 -15.16
N ALA A 133 -10.00 5.00 -15.45
CA ALA A 133 -9.01 5.87 -14.83
C ALA A 133 -8.58 6.93 -15.84
N TYR A 134 -8.46 8.18 -15.40
CA TYR A 134 -8.18 9.31 -16.28
C TYR A 134 -6.80 9.87 -16.01
N ASN A 135 -6.08 10.19 -17.10
CA ASN A 135 -4.85 10.96 -17.06
C ASN A 135 -5.07 12.30 -17.76
N VAL A 136 -4.64 13.39 -17.12
CA VAL A 136 -4.64 14.72 -17.75
C VAL A 136 -3.27 14.93 -18.38
N ILE A 137 -3.22 15.10 -19.69
CA ILE A 137 -1.97 15.27 -20.45
C ILE A 137 -2.00 16.63 -21.13
N ALA A 138 -0.98 17.44 -20.87
CA ALA A 138 -0.74 18.68 -21.58
C ALA A 138 0.59 18.59 -22.35
N ARG A 139 0.62 19.13 -23.56
CA ARG A 139 1.82 19.18 -24.39
C ARG A 139 2.08 20.61 -24.85
N LEU A 140 3.30 21.08 -24.62
CA LEU A 140 3.82 22.31 -25.18
C LEU A 140 4.96 21.94 -26.13
N ALA A 141 4.83 22.29 -27.40
CA ALA A 141 5.87 22.01 -28.39
C ALA A 141 7.05 22.98 -28.18
N GLY A 142 8.26 22.44 -28.19
CA GLY A 142 9.50 23.24 -28.18
C GLY A 142 9.67 24.01 -29.49
N SER A 143 10.26 25.22 -29.42
CA SER A 143 10.53 26.05 -30.61
C SER A 143 11.82 25.67 -31.34
N GLU A 144 12.79 25.12 -30.64
CA GLU A 144 14.12 24.78 -31.19
C GLU A 144 14.27 23.27 -31.40
N TYR A 145 13.81 22.45 -30.44
CA TYR A 145 13.94 21.00 -30.42
C TYR A 145 12.58 20.33 -30.18
N PRO A 146 11.62 20.41 -31.12
CA PRO A 146 10.23 19.93 -30.90
C PRO A 146 10.12 18.41 -30.72
N ASP A 147 11.14 17.66 -31.13
CA ASP A 147 11.20 16.21 -31.00
C ASP A 147 11.92 15.72 -29.73
N GLU A 148 12.54 16.64 -28.99
CA GLU A 148 13.15 16.36 -27.69
C GLU A 148 12.15 16.67 -26.57
N TRP A 149 11.78 15.64 -25.80
CA TRP A 149 10.73 15.77 -24.81
C TRP A 149 11.29 15.88 -23.41
N VAL A 150 10.84 16.88 -22.68
CA VAL A 150 10.97 16.95 -21.22
C VAL A 150 9.63 16.52 -20.66
N ILE A 151 9.59 15.37 -19.99
CA ILE A 151 8.38 14.82 -19.41
C ILE A 151 8.39 15.07 -17.90
N ARG A 152 7.30 15.63 -17.40
CA ARG A 152 7.02 15.75 -15.97
C ARG A 152 5.66 15.13 -15.69
N GLY A 153 5.54 14.45 -14.57
CA GLY A 153 4.30 13.81 -14.19
C GLY A 153 4.14 13.75 -12.70
N ASN A 154 2.91 13.71 -12.26
CA ASN A 154 2.51 13.48 -10.89
C ASN A 154 1.16 12.80 -10.86
N HIS A 155 0.89 11.98 -9.86
CA HIS A 155 -0.44 11.41 -9.67
C HIS A 155 -1.39 12.48 -9.09
N HIS A 156 -2.69 12.31 -9.29
CA HIS A 156 -3.71 13.26 -8.85
C HIS A 156 -4.92 12.59 -8.16
N ASP A 157 -4.78 11.34 -7.78
CA ASP A 157 -5.75 10.66 -6.94
C ASP A 157 -5.77 11.24 -5.53
N GLY A 158 -6.87 11.09 -4.85
CA GLY A 158 -7.08 11.73 -3.54
C GLY A 158 -6.39 11.05 -2.37
N TRP A 159 -5.32 10.30 -2.55
CA TRP A 159 -4.61 9.54 -1.52
C TRP A 159 -4.77 10.14 -0.11
N ASN A 160 -5.67 9.59 0.69
CA ASN A 160 -6.25 10.20 1.90
C ASN A 160 -6.89 11.58 1.60
N HIS A 161 -6.31 12.66 2.13
CA HIS A 161 -6.74 14.03 1.89
C HIS A 161 -5.97 14.73 0.76
N GLY A 162 -4.94 14.11 0.23
CA GLY A 162 -4.22 14.53 -0.96
C GLY A 162 -3.34 15.78 -0.82
N ALA A 163 -3.30 16.46 0.31
CA ALA A 163 -2.61 17.75 0.44
C ALA A 163 -1.09 17.65 0.28
N ALA A 164 -0.46 16.72 0.97
CA ALA A 164 0.97 16.47 0.84
C ALA A 164 1.23 15.48 -0.31
N ASP A 165 0.48 14.41 -0.37
CA ASP A 165 0.60 13.34 -1.36
C ASP A 165 -0.79 13.16 -2.02
N PRO A 166 -0.99 13.57 -3.28
CA PRO A 166 0.00 13.98 -4.30
C PRO A 166 0.11 15.48 -4.58
N ILE A 167 -0.71 16.36 -3.99
CA ILE A 167 -0.87 17.75 -4.45
C ILE A 167 0.41 18.57 -4.35
N SER A 168 1.27 18.32 -3.35
CA SER A 168 2.56 19.01 -3.25
C SER A 168 3.45 18.81 -4.49
N GLY A 169 3.44 17.62 -5.08
CA GLY A 169 4.10 17.35 -6.35
C GLY A 169 3.40 17.97 -7.55
N LEU A 170 2.05 17.94 -7.55
CA LEU A 170 1.24 18.47 -8.65
C LEU A 170 1.43 19.98 -8.83
N VAL A 171 1.50 20.76 -7.75
CA VAL A 171 1.71 22.22 -7.83
C VAL A 171 3.11 22.61 -8.29
N ALA A 172 4.04 21.67 -8.38
CA ALA A 172 5.38 21.87 -8.90
C ALA A 172 5.49 21.56 -10.40
N LEU A 173 4.43 21.09 -11.04
CA LEU A 173 4.37 20.86 -12.48
C LEU A 173 4.20 22.17 -13.26
#